data_411a089e43a3a3a718865b06c0b07c56
#
_entry.id   411a089e43a3a3a718865b06c0b07c56
#
_cell.length_a   1.000
_cell.length_b   1.000
_cell.length_c   1.000
_cell.angle_alpha   90.00
_cell.angle_beta   90.00
_cell.angle_gamma   90.00
#
_symmetry.space_group_name_H-M   'P 1'
#
loop_
_entity.id
_entity.type
_entity.pdbx_description
1 polymer ?
#
loop_
_entity_poly.entity_id
_entity_poly.type
_entity_poly.pdbx_seq_one_letter_code
_entity_poly.pdbx_strand_id
1 'polypeptide(L)'
;MNNKPHNKGLRWGPFVARIPFIHIRIRAAEFFQGIAISGATAFAGVPIVMGMGLTFEEGVAVSLIAGTLIAAGPILFGVPFAPGWVTPAYPIIIGAFATMGYYSPTGAEYQVETFQFMAALCIEFTLLVAILGMTGLSSKIVNNIPNTLKSGLILGAAVAAFYQVFFKEFDERYMEQPVAMTIALAICILTTFWKPFKRLAASNKIFQKISSLGLLPGFLIAAAVAYLLGEATFGETARGPIYAENISFGLTFPEVGMLFERTSPFSIGFPPLKMYLGAFPLVIIGYILLFGDIITGKAILNDAEKERPDEPLDLDVNKIHLSIAIRNFLGLIVNPNFPTQGVLWTGVHVVVAERWRKGAKEMPSIFDGLGSYYLMAIPLLYVWQPFIAFMGPLMGIALNLTLVLTAVACAYVALAIPKTSLETASALLISLLIAFSGEYIWAAFLVGILLSTLVDWFNKK
;
A
#
# COMPACT_ATOMS: atom_id res chain seq x y z
N MET A 1 -29.87 -26.69 14.36
CA MET A 1 -29.84 -25.59 13.38
C MET A 1 -28.71 -25.84 12.43
N ASN A 2 -29.01 -26.06 11.16
CA ASN A 2 -28.04 -26.47 10.13
C ASN A 2 -26.94 -25.41 9.94
N ASN A 3 -25.76 -25.66 10.46
CA ASN A 3 -24.54 -24.90 10.16
C ASN A 3 -24.01 -25.30 8.77
N LYS A 4 -24.70 -24.91 7.71
CA LYS A 4 -24.10 -24.93 6.38
C LYS A 4 -23.16 -23.72 6.32
N PRO A 5 -21.93 -23.89 5.83
CA PRO A 5 -21.02 -22.76 5.65
C PRO A 5 -21.68 -21.72 4.74
N HIS A 6 -21.95 -20.54 5.28
CA HIS A 6 -22.71 -19.46 4.64
C HIS A 6 -21.97 -18.80 3.44
N ASN A 7 -20.84 -19.33 3.00
CA ASN A 7 -19.94 -18.62 2.10
C ASN A 7 -19.72 -19.31 0.75
N LYS A 8 -20.77 -19.85 0.17
CA LYS A 8 -20.75 -20.32 -1.22
C LYS A 8 -20.96 -19.10 -2.14
N GLY A 9 -19.89 -18.37 -2.46
CA GLY A 9 -19.92 -17.39 -3.53
C GLY A 9 -20.07 -18.03 -4.91
N LEU A 10 -20.14 -17.20 -5.95
CA LEU A 10 -20.21 -17.60 -7.34
C LEU A 10 -18.81 -17.95 -7.85
N ARG A 11 -18.60 -19.18 -8.31
CA ARG A 11 -17.34 -19.59 -8.92
C ARG A 11 -17.19 -19.05 -10.33
N TRP A 12 -16.02 -18.50 -10.63
CA TRP A 12 -15.63 -18.09 -11.96
C TRP A 12 -14.12 -18.36 -12.18
N GLY A 13 -13.80 -19.29 -13.05
CA GLY A 13 -12.44 -19.83 -13.17
C GLY A 13 -11.90 -20.34 -11.82
N PRO A 14 -10.70 -19.95 -11.39
CA PRO A 14 -10.13 -20.33 -10.10
C PRO A 14 -10.67 -19.52 -8.92
N PHE A 15 -11.52 -18.53 -9.18
CA PHE A 15 -11.96 -17.53 -8.21
C PHE A 15 -13.36 -17.79 -7.66
N VAL A 16 -13.68 -17.08 -6.57
CA VAL A 16 -15.01 -17.10 -5.94
C VAL A 16 -15.47 -15.69 -5.66
N ALA A 17 -16.42 -15.20 -6.46
CA ALA A 17 -17.03 -13.89 -6.23
C ALA A 17 -18.09 -13.98 -5.14
N ARG A 18 -18.14 -12.95 -4.29
CA ARG A 18 -19.07 -12.83 -3.16
C ARG A 18 -19.88 -11.56 -3.30
N ILE A 19 -21.17 -11.69 -3.58
CA ILE A 19 -22.07 -10.56 -3.72
C ILE A 19 -22.36 -9.98 -2.33
N PRO A 20 -22.20 -8.65 -2.13
CA PRO A 20 -22.59 -7.96 -0.91
C PRO A 20 -24.04 -8.23 -0.54
N PHE A 21 -24.33 -8.29 0.74
CA PHE A 21 -25.64 -8.58 1.34
C PHE A 21 -26.19 -10.00 1.10
N ILE A 22 -25.74 -10.70 0.04
CA ILE A 22 -26.12 -12.10 -0.25
C ILE A 22 -25.09 -13.06 0.35
N HIS A 23 -23.83 -12.90 0.02
CA HIS A 23 -22.72 -13.75 0.46
C HIS A 23 -21.85 -13.10 1.53
N ILE A 24 -21.91 -11.76 1.66
CA ILE A 24 -21.18 -10.95 2.63
C ILE A 24 -22.19 -10.24 3.52
N ARG A 25 -22.06 -10.45 4.82
CA ARG A 25 -22.88 -9.77 5.83
C ARG A 25 -22.16 -8.53 6.31
N ILE A 26 -22.90 -7.41 6.46
CA ILE A 26 -22.35 -6.21 7.05
C ILE A 26 -21.94 -6.47 8.50
N ARG A 27 -20.72 -6.13 8.83
CA ARG A 27 -20.16 -6.11 10.18
C ARG A 27 -19.92 -4.66 10.58
N ALA A 28 -20.81 -4.12 11.41
CA ALA A 28 -20.76 -2.70 11.78
C ALA A 28 -19.38 -2.26 12.32
N ALA A 29 -18.75 -3.10 13.13
CA ALA A 29 -17.44 -2.76 13.68
C ALA A 29 -16.35 -2.65 12.59
N GLU A 30 -16.31 -3.57 11.63
CA GLU A 30 -15.36 -3.52 10.51
C GLU A 30 -15.69 -2.40 9.53
N PHE A 31 -16.97 -2.10 9.34
CA PHE A 31 -17.42 -0.96 8.52
C PHE A 31 -16.95 0.37 9.10
N PHE A 32 -17.26 0.65 10.38
CA PHE A 32 -16.82 1.89 11.02
C PHE A 32 -15.30 1.96 11.20
N GLN A 33 -14.66 0.84 11.45
CA GLN A 33 -13.20 0.77 11.51
C GLN A 33 -12.58 1.00 10.13
N GLY A 34 -13.22 0.50 9.06
CA GLY A 34 -12.84 0.76 7.67
C GLY A 34 -12.92 2.24 7.32
N ILE A 35 -14.02 2.92 7.67
CA ILE A 35 -14.14 4.38 7.50
C ILE A 35 -13.04 5.11 8.27
N ALA A 36 -12.83 4.78 9.54
CA ALA A 36 -11.90 5.50 10.39
C ALA A 36 -10.43 5.29 10.00
N ILE A 37 -9.99 4.03 9.82
CA ILE A 37 -8.59 3.72 9.51
C ILE A 37 -8.28 4.04 8.04
N SER A 38 -9.16 3.65 7.12
CA SER A 38 -8.97 4.00 5.71
C SER A 38 -9.09 5.50 5.49
N GLY A 39 -9.96 6.19 6.25
CA GLY A 39 -10.03 7.65 6.23
C GLY A 39 -8.69 8.31 6.48
N ALA A 40 -7.94 7.85 7.47
CA ALA A 40 -6.61 8.39 7.79
C ALA A 40 -5.54 8.12 6.71
N THR A 41 -5.77 7.22 5.76
CA THR A 41 -4.80 6.86 4.71
C THR A 41 -5.33 7.03 3.29
N ALA A 42 -6.63 7.27 3.14
CA ALA A 42 -7.32 7.33 1.85
C ALA A 42 -6.66 8.30 0.86
N PHE A 43 -6.19 9.43 1.37
CA PHE A 43 -5.60 10.50 0.58
C PHE A 43 -4.07 10.49 0.53
N ALA A 44 -3.41 9.50 1.13
CA ALA A 44 -1.94 9.41 1.12
C ALA A 44 -1.34 9.29 -0.30
N GLY A 45 -2.10 8.77 -1.27
CA GLY A 45 -1.67 8.67 -2.68
C GLY A 45 -1.85 9.95 -3.48
N VAL A 46 -2.72 10.85 -3.04
CA VAL A 46 -3.05 12.08 -3.79
C VAL A 46 -1.82 12.99 -3.96
N PRO A 47 -1.02 13.30 -2.92
CA PRO A 47 0.19 14.10 -3.10
C PRO A 47 1.18 13.50 -4.10
N ILE A 48 1.24 12.17 -4.18
CA ILE A 48 2.16 11.47 -5.10
C ILE A 48 1.78 11.76 -6.54
N VAL A 49 0.52 11.56 -6.91
CA VAL A 49 0.07 11.78 -8.29
C VAL A 49 -0.03 13.27 -8.63
N MET A 50 -0.33 14.13 -7.66
CA MET A 50 -0.20 15.57 -7.83
C MET A 50 1.26 15.98 -8.07
N GLY A 51 2.22 15.32 -7.42
CA GLY A 51 3.65 15.47 -7.68
C GLY A 51 4.05 15.07 -9.10
N MET A 52 3.26 14.25 -9.77
CA MET A 52 3.42 13.84 -11.18
C MET A 52 2.65 14.72 -12.19
N GLY A 53 2.02 15.79 -11.75
CA GLY A 53 1.33 16.76 -12.62
C GLY A 53 -0.17 16.55 -12.77
N LEU A 54 -0.80 15.69 -11.95
CA LEU A 54 -2.25 15.59 -11.88
C LEU A 54 -2.85 16.64 -10.93
N THR A 55 -4.13 16.95 -11.11
CA THR A 55 -4.89 17.79 -10.20
C THR A 55 -5.27 17.03 -8.92
N PHE A 56 -5.79 17.74 -7.92
CA PHE A 56 -6.30 17.11 -6.71
C PHE A 56 -7.49 16.19 -7.01
N GLU A 57 -8.43 16.64 -7.86
CA GLU A 57 -9.62 15.89 -8.26
C GLU A 57 -9.26 14.60 -9.01
N GLU A 58 -8.28 14.67 -9.91
CA GLU A 58 -7.71 13.49 -10.58
C GLU A 58 -7.06 12.56 -9.55
N GLY A 59 -6.36 13.08 -8.55
CA GLY A 59 -5.80 12.30 -7.45
C GLY A 59 -6.86 11.56 -6.62
N VAL A 60 -8.01 12.19 -6.39
CA VAL A 60 -9.17 11.55 -5.77
C VAL A 60 -9.74 10.45 -6.67
N ALA A 61 -9.82 10.67 -7.99
CA ALA A 61 -10.23 9.65 -8.96
C ALA A 61 -9.28 8.45 -8.97
N VAL A 62 -7.96 8.68 -8.97
CA VAL A 62 -6.95 7.62 -8.83
C VAL A 62 -7.18 6.80 -7.57
N SER A 63 -7.44 7.47 -6.44
CA SER A 63 -7.66 6.82 -5.16
C SER A 63 -8.94 5.98 -5.14
N LEU A 64 -10.02 6.46 -5.75
CA LEU A 64 -11.27 5.72 -5.92
C LEU A 64 -11.06 4.44 -6.76
N ILE A 65 -10.38 4.54 -7.90
CA ILE A 65 -10.11 3.40 -8.78
C ILE A 65 -9.22 2.39 -8.04
N ALA A 66 -8.12 2.85 -7.44
CA ALA A 66 -7.20 2.00 -6.69
C ALA A 66 -7.91 1.29 -5.53
N GLY A 67 -8.68 2.02 -4.73
CA GLY A 67 -9.45 1.47 -3.61
C GLY A 67 -10.51 0.46 -4.05
N THR A 68 -11.21 0.71 -5.15
CA THR A 68 -12.21 -0.21 -5.71
C THR A 68 -11.56 -1.51 -6.21
N LEU A 69 -10.45 -1.42 -6.93
CA LEU A 69 -9.69 -2.58 -7.39
C LEU A 69 -9.05 -3.37 -6.24
N ILE A 70 -8.59 -2.69 -5.19
CA ILE A 70 -8.13 -3.32 -3.95
C ILE A 70 -9.27 -4.13 -3.34
N ALA A 71 -10.47 -3.53 -3.18
CA ALA A 71 -11.64 -4.21 -2.63
C ALA A 71 -12.05 -5.45 -3.43
N ALA A 72 -11.80 -5.48 -4.75
CA ALA A 72 -12.07 -6.63 -5.59
C ALA A 72 -11.31 -7.89 -5.16
N GLY A 73 -10.14 -7.78 -4.51
CA GLY A 73 -9.34 -8.92 -4.04
C GLY A 73 -10.14 -9.93 -3.22
N PRO A 74 -10.65 -9.58 -2.05
CA PRO A 74 -11.50 -10.47 -1.26
C PRO A 74 -12.89 -10.71 -1.86
N ILE A 75 -13.46 -9.71 -2.57
CA ILE A 75 -14.85 -9.73 -3.02
C ILE A 75 -15.03 -10.54 -4.30
N LEU A 76 -14.30 -10.20 -5.37
CA LEU A 76 -14.46 -10.83 -6.68
C LEU A 76 -13.55 -12.05 -6.85
N PHE A 77 -12.36 -12.01 -6.28
CA PHE A 77 -11.38 -13.08 -6.45
C PHE A 77 -11.35 -14.07 -5.28
N GLY A 78 -12.00 -13.75 -4.17
CA GLY A 78 -12.06 -14.63 -2.99
C GLY A 78 -10.70 -14.89 -2.36
N VAL A 79 -9.79 -13.91 -2.43
CA VAL A 79 -8.50 -13.93 -1.75
C VAL A 79 -8.71 -13.46 -0.31
N PRO A 80 -8.44 -14.27 0.72
CA PRO A 80 -8.78 -13.92 2.11
C PRO A 80 -7.76 -13.00 2.77
N PHE A 81 -7.16 -12.10 2.01
CA PHE A 81 -6.22 -11.10 2.50
C PHE A 81 -6.90 -9.73 2.64
N ALA A 82 -6.43 -8.92 3.56
CA ALA A 82 -6.72 -7.50 3.59
C ALA A 82 -5.76 -6.79 2.63
N PRO A 83 -6.17 -6.51 1.38
CA PRO A 83 -5.24 -6.01 0.38
C PRO A 83 -4.90 -4.54 0.62
N GLY A 84 -3.75 -4.12 0.12
CA GLY A 84 -3.25 -2.75 0.18
C GLY A 84 -2.32 -2.46 -0.99
N TRP A 85 -1.64 -1.34 -0.92
CA TRP A 85 -0.56 -1.02 -1.85
C TRP A 85 0.70 -1.84 -1.52
N VAL A 86 1.62 -2.00 -2.49
CA VAL A 86 3.00 -2.40 -2.19
C VAL A 86 3.74 -1.16 -1.69
N THR A 87 3.32 -0.68 -0.52
CA THR A 87 3.77 0.61 0.03
C THR A 87 5.29 0.76 0.08
N PRO A 88 6.08 -0.27 0.41
CA PRO A 88 7.54 -0.16 0.42
C PRO A 88 8.17 0.18 -0.94
N ALA A 89 7.48 -0.07 -2.05
CA ALA A 89 8.00 0.25 -3.37
C ALA A 89 7.87 1.75 -3.72
N TYR A 90 6.92 2.47 -3.12
CA TYR A 90 6.67 3.88 -3.45
C TYR A 90 7.89 4.79 -3.30
N PRO A 91 8.66 4.78 -2.19
CA PRO A 91 9.80 5.69 -2.05
C PRO A 91 10.87 5.49 -3.13
N ILE A 92 11.09 4.24 -3.54
CA ILE A 92 12.05 3.90 -4.60
C ILE A 92 11.55 4.42 -5.95
N ILE A 93 10.26 4.22 -6.25
CA ILE A 93 9.63 4.67 -7.50
C ILE A 93 9.61 6.19 -7.56
N ILE A 94 9.17 6.86 -6.51
CA ILE A 94 9.15 8.33 -6.43
C ILE A 94 10.57 8.89 -6.59
N GLY A 95 11.57 8.24 -5.97
CA GLY A 95 12.98 8.60 -6.13
C GLY A 95 13.43 8.52 -7.59
N ALA A 96 13.11 7.43 -8.30
CA ALA A 96 13.44 7.26 -9.71
C ALA A 96 12.69 8.29 -10.59
N PHE A 97 11.40 8.50 -10.36
CA PHE A 97 10.60 9.51 -11.09
C PHE A 97 11.15 10.92 -10.89
N ALA A 98 11.58 11.27 -9.68
CA ALA A 98 12.16 12.56 -9.39
C ALA A 98 13.48 12.82 -10.14
N THR A 99 14.33 11.79 -10.27
CA THR A 99 15.59 11.91 -11.04
C THR A 99 15.35 12.01 -12.54
N MET A 100 14.25 11.44 -13.05
CA MET A 100 13.84 11.55 -14.45
C MET A 100 13.10 12.87 -14.76
N GLY A 101 12.83 13.72 -13.75
CA GLY A 101 12.03 14.93 -13.92
C GLY A 101 10.52 14.67 -14.00
N TYR A 102 10.06 13.48 -13.68
CA TYR A 102 8.64 13.06 -13.72
C TYR A 102 7.87 13.32 -12.44
N TYR A 103 8.57 13.78 -11.39
CA TYR A 103 7.99 14.01 -10.08
C TYR A 103 8.66 15.19 -9.37
N SER A 104 7.83 16.03 -8.75
CA SER A 104 8.26 17.06 -7.79
C SER A 104 7.28 17.12 -6.63
N PRO A 105 7.73 17.24 -5.37
CA PRO A 105 6.83 17.37 -4.22
C PRO A 105 5.95 18.61 -4.27
N THR A 106 6.44 19.69 -4.91
CA THR A 106 5.67 20.93 -5.14
C THR A 106 4.74 20.86 -6.36
N GLY A 107 4.74 19.76 -7.10
CA GLY A 107 4.03 19.53 -8.36
C GLY A 107 4.96 19.65 -9.56
N ALA A 108 5.05 18.57 -10.33
CA ALA A 108 5.64 18.63 -11.65
C ALA A 108 4.63 19.19 -12.66
N GLU A 109 5.13 19.75 -13.75
CA GLU A 109 4.31 19.97 -14.93
C GLU A 109 3.85 18.62 -15.48
N TYR A 110 2.60 18.55 -15.96
CA TYR A 110 2.09 17.33 -16.58
C TYR A 110 2.88 16.98 -17.84
N GLN A 111 3.35 15.74 -17.90
CA GLN A 111 4.09 15.19 -19.03
C GLN A 111 3.49 13.81 -19.40
N VAL A 112 3.22 13.60 -20.69
CA VAL A 112 2.73 12.31 -21.20
C VAL A 112 3.71 11.19 -20.88
N GLU A 113 5.01 11.46 -20.97
CA GLU A 113 6.09 10.52 -20.72
C GLU A 113 6.05 9.95 -19.29
N THR A 114 5.64 10.75 -18.32
CA THR A 114 5.46 10.30 -16.92
C THR A 114 4.47 9.15 -16.82
N PHE A 115 3.32 9.29 -17.48
CA PHE A 115 2.27 8.26 -17.45
C PHE A 115 2.53 7.11 -18.42
N GLN A 116 3.25 7.35 -19.51
CA GLN A 116 3.78 6.27 -20.35
C GLN A 116 4.81 5.42 -19.57
N PHE A 117 5.73 6.02 -18.81
CA PHE A 117 6.67 5.26 -17.99
C PHE A 117 5.93 4.49 -16.86
N MET A 118 4.93 5.10 -16.24
CA MET A 118 4.06 4.42 -15.27
C MET A 118 3.30 3.25 -15.92
N ALA A 119 2.84 3.42 -17.16
CA ALA A 119 2.20 2.34 -17.91
C ALA A 119 3.18 1.19 -18.23
N ALA A 120 4.43 1.48 -18.55
CA ALA A 120 5.47 0.46 -18.74
C ALA A 120 5.66 -0.37 -17.45
N LEU A 121 5.78 0.29 -16.29
CA LEU A 121 5.83 -0.38 -14.97
C LEU A 121 4.63 -1.30 -14.75
N CYS A 122 3.41 -0.78 -15.01
CA CYS A 122 2.18 -1.55 -14.80
C CYS A 122 2.07 -2.73 -15.76
N ILE A 123 2.44 -2.57 -17.03
CA ILE A 123 2.39 -3.64 -18.04
C ILE A 123 3.36 -4.76 -17.66
N GLU A 124 4.62 -4.42 -17.39
CA GLU A 124 5.64 -5.41 -17.04
C GLU A 124 5.31 -6.12 -15.74
N PHE A 125 4.88 -5.38 -14.72
CA PHE A 125 4.47 -5.98 -13.45
C PHE A 125 3.27 -6.91 -13.61
N THR A 126 2.26 -6.50 -14.38
CA THR A 126 1.09 -7.32 -14.70
C THR A 126 1.50 -8.62 -15.40
N LEU A 127 2.36 -8.53 -16.42
CA LEU A 127 2.84 -9.69 -17.16
C LEU A 127 3.66 -10.61 -16.25
N LEU A 128 4.59 -10.06 -15.47
CA LEU A 128 5.40 -10.83 -14.53
C LEU A 128 4.52 -11.62 -13.56
N VAL A 129 3.59 -10.94 -12.88
CA VAL A 129 2.73 -11.57 -11.87
C VAL A 129 1.75 -12.56 -12.51
N ALA A 130 1.24 -12.28 -13.73
CA ALA A 130 0.40 -13.21 -14.49
C ALA A 130 1.16 -14.50 -14.87
N ILE A 131 2.37 -14.37 -15.43
CA ILE A 131 3.22 -15.52 -15.79
C ILE A 131 3.52 -16.37 -14.56
N LEU A 132 3.89 -15.74 -13.46
CA LEU A 132 4.19 -16.43 -12.21
C LEU A 132 2.97 -17.13 -11.60
N GLY A 133 1.80 -16.50 -11.68
CA GLY A 133 0.53 -17.09 -11.23
C GLY A 133 0.08 -18.27 -12.10
N MET A 134 0.28 -18.20 -13.42
CA MET A 134 -0.07 -19.28 -14.34
C MET A 134 0.89 -20.46 -14.28
N THR A 135 2.18 -20.21 -14.08
CA THR A 135 3.22 -21.24 -14.09
C THR A 135 3.51 -21.87 -12.73
N GLY A 136 3.11 -21.21 -11.63
CA GLY A 136 3.44 -21.64 -10.27
C GLY A 136 4.91 -21.44 -9.89
N LEU A 137 5.68 -20.70 -10.67
CA LEU A 137 7.11 -20.51 -10.45
C LEU A 137 7.45 -19.48 -9.36
N SER A 138 6.47 -18.74 -8.85
CA SER A 138 6.65 -17.66 -7.88
C SER A 138 7.50 -18.07 -6.66
N SER A 139 7.08 -19.13 -5.97
CA SER A 139 7.79 -19.64 -4.78
C SER A 139 9.20 -20.14 -5.13
N LYS A 140 9.36 -20.77 -6.29
CA LYS A 140 10.65 -21.29 -6.74
C LYS A 140 11.64 -20.17 -7.02
N ILE A 141 11.18 -19.09 -7.69
CA ILE A 141 12.03 -17.93 -8.00
C ILE A 141 12.44 -17.24 -6.71
N VAL A 142 11.49 -16.89 -5.85
CA VAL A 142 11.79 -16.10 -4.65
C VAL A 142 12.61 -16.87 -3.63
N ASN A 143 12.43 -18.19 -3.52
CA ASN A 143 13.25 -19.00 -2.62
C ASN A 143 14.73 -19.06 -3.07
N ASN A 144 15.00 -18.90 -4.36
CA ASN A 144 16.38 -18.87 -4.91
C ASN A 144 17.04 -17.47 -4.86
N ILE A 145 16.30 -16.41 -4.54
CA ILE A 145 16.91 -15.09 -4.34
C ILE A 145 17.72 -15.11 -3.04
N PRO A 146 19.02 -14.67 -3.04
CA PRO A 146 19.83 -14.60 -1.85
C PRO A 146 19.18 -13.78 -0.72
N ASN A 147 19.33 -14.24 0.52
CA ASN A 147 18.77 -13.53 1.68
C ASN A 147 19.34 -12.11 1.83
N THR A 148 20.63 -11.94 1.54
CA THR A 148 21.31 -10.65 1.51
C THR A 148 20.66 -9.68 0.53
N LEU A 149 20.29 -10.13 -0.66
CA LEU A 149 19.61 -9.29 -1.66
C LEU A 149 18.19 -8.94 -1.21
N LYS A 150 17.41 -9.92 -0.74
CA LYS A 150 16.05 -9.67 -0.21
C LYS A 150 16.09 -8.63 0.92
N SER A 151 16.98 -8.83 1.89
CA SER A 151 17.16 -7.91 3.01
C SER A 151 17.57 -6.52 2.51
N GLY A 152 18.54 -6.43 1.61
CA GLY A 152 19.01 -5.16 1.06
C GLY A 152 17.93 -4.38 0.31
N LEU A 153 17.08 -5.04 -0.47
CA LEU A 153 15.97 -4.40 -1.19
C LEU A 153 14.89 -3.89 -0.24
N ILE A 154 14.50 -4.69 0.77
CA ILE A 154 13.49 -4.29 1.77
C ILE A 154 14.04 -3.14 2.64
N LEU A 155 15.30 -3.23 3.05
CA LEU A 155 15.96 -2.17 3.82
C LEU A 155 16.16 -0.91 2.96
N GLY A 156 16.43 -1.07 1.66
CA GLY A 156 16.52 0.04 0.70
C GLY A 156 15.23 0.84 0.60
N ALA A 157 14.09 0.15 0.60
CA ALA A 157 12.78 0.80 0.66
C ALA A 157 12.58 1.60 1.96
N ALA A 158 13.03 1.06 3.10
CA ALA A 158 12.98 1.78 4.38
C ALA A 158 13.87 3.02 4.37
N VAL A 159 15.11 2.90 3.92
CA VAL A 159 16.06 4.03 3.81
C VAL A 159 15.52 5.10 2.86
N ALA A 160 15.00 4.71 1.69
CA ALA A 160 14.42 5.64 0.73
C ALA A 160 13.23 6.41 1.33
N ALA A 161 12.36 5.75 2.10
CA ALA A 161 11.22 6.39 2.76
C ALA A 161 11.63 7.39 3.84
N PHE A 162 12.59 7.04 4.70
CA PHE A 162 13.14 7.97 5.69
C PHE A 162 13.84 9.17 5.02
N TYR A 163 14.63 8.91 4.00
CA TYR A 163 15.31 9.97 3.25
C TYR A 163 14.31 10.92 2.59
N GLN A 164 13.25 10.38 1.99
CA GLN A 164 12.19 11.15 1.37
C GLN A 164 11.55 12.11 2.37
N VAL A 165 11.09 11.60 3.53
CA VAL A 165 10.32 12.40 4.51
C VAL A 165 11.19 13.39 5.28
N PHE A 166 12.41 12.99 5.69
CA PHE A 166 13.20 13.78 6.64
C PHE A 166 14.34 14.59 6.01
N PHE A 167 14.59 14.41 4.69
CA PHE A 167 15.67 15.11 4.02
C PHE A 167 15.22 15.71 2.68
N LYS A 168 14.68 14.89 1.77
CA LYS A 168 14.44 15.33 0.39
C LYS A 168 13.21 16.23 0.25
N GLU A 169 12.16 15.95 0.99
CA GLU A 169 10.88 16.66 0.96
C GLU A 169 10.52 17.23 2.33
N PHE A 170 11.56 17.54 3.13
CA PHE A 170 11.37 18.04 4.49
C PHE A 170 10.67 19.40 4.48
N ASP A 171 11.16 20.33 3.67
CA ASP A 171 10.61 21.68 3.60
C ASP A 171 9.22 21.71 2.95
N GLU A 172 9.00 20.90 1.92
CA GLU A 172 7.76 20.90 1.15
C GLU A 172 6.61 20.15 1.82
N ARG A 173 6.91 19.21 2.73
CA ARG A 173 5.87 18.39 3.34
C ARG A 173 5.86 18.40 4.85
N TYR A 174 7.05 18.28 5.48
CA TYR A 174 7.11 18.26 6.93
C TYR A 174 6.87 19.64 7.50
N MET A 175 7.51 20.65 6.92
CA MET A 175 7.42 22.03 7.38
C MET A 175 6.14 22.74 6.95
N GLU A 176 5.34 22.14 6.08
CA GLU A 176 3.98 22.61 5.78
C GLU A 176 3.07 22.54 7.03
N GLN A 177 3.20 21.48 7.84
CA GLN A 177 2.41 21.22 9.04
C GLN A 177 3.30 20.70 10.18
N PRO A 178 4.28 21.47 10.67
CA PRO A 178 5.38 20.95 11.48
C PRO A 178 4.94 20.45 12.86
N VAL A 179 4.01 21.12 13.52
CA VAL A 179 3.55 20.73 14.86
C VAL A 179 2.66 19.50 14.76
N ALA A 180 1.69 19.52 13.85
CA ALA A 180 0.79 18.39 13.62
C ALA A 180 1.56 17.14 13.18
N MET A 181 2.53 17.30 12.26
CA MET A 181 3.38 16.21 11.77
C MET A 181 4.22 15.60 12.88
N THR A 182 4.87 16.42 13.70
CA THR A 182 5.67 15.98 14.84
C THR A 182 4.82 15.16 15.81
N ILE A 183 3.64 15.65 16.17
CA ILE A 183 2.71 14.97 17.08
C ILE A 183 2.23 13.65 16.47
N ALA A 184 1.86 13.66 15.18
CA ALA A 184 1.41 12.46 14.47
C ALA A 184 2.46 11.35 14.52
N LEU A 185 3.69 11.67 14.13
CA LEU A 185 4.82 10.73 14.11
C LEU A 185 5.16 10.23 15.52
N ALA A 186 5.23 11.14 16.49
CA ALA A 186 5.56 10.78 17.88
C ALA A 186 4.52 9.78 18.44
N ILE A 187 3.22 10.08 18.30
CA ILE A 187 2.16 9.19 18.79
C ILE A 187 2.20 7.85 18.06
N CYS A 188 2.30 7.85 16.73
CA CYS A 188 2.32 6.61 15.95
C CYS A 188 3.53 5.73 16.28
N ILE A 189 4.72 6.30 16.42
CA ILE A 189 5.93 5.57 16.80
C ILE A 189 5.79 5.00 18.21
N LEU A 190 5.35 5.82 19.17
CA LEU A 190 5.16 5.39 20.56
C LEU A 190 4.11 4.28 20.69
N THR A 191 2.96 4.42 20.04
CA THR A 191 1.90 3.41 20.11
C THR A 191 2.25 2.12 19.39
N THR A 192 3.06 2.18 18.33
CA THR A 192 3.40 1.02 17.51
C THR A 192 4.65 0.29 18.01
N PHE A 193 5.69 0.99 18.47
CA PHE A 193 7.01 0.38 18.72
C PHE A 193 7.49 0.46 20.16
N TRP A 194 6.95 1.35 21.00
CA TRP A 194 7.42 1.53 22.36
C TRP A 194 7.00 0.38 23.28
N LYS A 195 7.97 -0.35 23.81
CA LYS A 195 7.75 -1.53 24.67
C LYS A 195 6.85 -1.27 25.89
N PRO A 196 6.98 -0.14 26.65
CA PRO A 196 6.08 0.15 27.77
C PRO A 196 4.61 0.28 27.34
N PHE A 197 4.33 0.94 26.20
CA PHE A 197 2.98 1.03 25.66
C PHE A 197 2.44 -0.35 25.27
N LYS A 198 3.25 -1.19 24.62
CA LYS A 198 2.85 -2.57 24.27
C LYS A 198 2.51 -3.41 25.50
N ARG A 199 3.28 -3.27 26.60
CA ARG A 199 2.97 -3.93 27.89
C ARG A 199 1.66 -3.42 28.47
N LEU A 200 1.42 -2.10 28.43
CA LEU A 200 0.18 -1.49 28.88
C LEU A 200 -1.01 -1.95 28.04
N ALA A 201 -0.86 -2.02 26.72
CA ALA A 201 -1.88 -2.53 25.80
C ALA A 201 -2.18 -4.02 26.01
N ALA A 202 -1.22 -4.83 26.44
CA ALA A 202 -1.44 -6.22 26.80
C ALA A 202 -2.26 -6.41 28.09
N SER A 203 -2.20 -5.46 29.02
CA SER A 203 -2.87 -5.54 30.33
C SER A 203 -4.18 -4.75 30.43
N ASN A 204 -4.43 -3.78 29.54
CA ASN A 204 -5.56 -2.87 29.61
C ASN A 204 -6.33 -2.81 28.28
N LYS A 205 -7.65 -3.09 28.34
CA LYS A 205 -8.54 -3.14 27.17
C LYS A 205 -8.64 -1.82 26.39
N ILE A 206 -8.50 -0.67 27.04
CA ILE A 206 -8.55 0.65 26.38
C ILE A 206 -7.30 0.82 25.53
N PHE A 207 -6.12 0.59 26.10
CA PHE A 207 -4.85 0.69 25.38
C PHE A 207 -4.71 -0.39 24.29
N GLN A 208 -5.29 -1.58 24.50
CA GLN A 208 -5.39 -2.60 23.48
C GLN A 208 -6.21 -2.11 22.27
N LYS A 209 -7.35 -1.44 22.48
CA LYS A 209 -8.15 -0.83 21.43
C LYS A 209 -7.37 0.27 20.70
N ILE A 210 -6.69 1.16 21.44
CA ILE A 210 -5.87 2.22 20.84
C ILE A 210 -4.77 1.61 19.96
N SER A 211 -4.07 0.58 20.45
CA SER A 211 -3.04 -0.13 19.69
C SER A 211 -3.60 -0.78 18.41
N SER A 212 -4.83 -1.31 18.46
CA SER A 212 -5.47 -1.96 17.31
C SER A 212 -5.91 -0.97 16.20
N LEU A 213 -5.95 0.33 16.49
CA LEU A 213 -6.30 1.36 15.53
C LEU A 213 -5.10 1.84 14.68
N GLY A 214 -3.89 1.31 14.95
CA GLY A 214 -2.69 1.60 14.16
C GLY A 214 -2.34 3.09 14.17
N LEU A 215 -2.25 3.70 12.99
CA LEU A 215 -1.90 5.12 12.85
C LEU A 215 -3.05 6.10 13.16
N LEU A 216 -4.30 5.61 13.25
CA LEU A 216 -5.46 6.47 13.40
C LEU A 216 -5.44 7.40 14.62
N PRO A 217 -5.03 6.97 15.84
CA PRO A 217 -4.98 7.86 17.00
C PRO A 217 -4.03 9.04 16.78
N GLY A 218 -2.84 8.78 16.24
CA GLY A 218 -1.86 9.83 15.91
C GLY A 218 -2.39 10.78 14.84
N PHE A 219 -3.01 10.24 13.80
CA PHE A 219 -3.61 11.03 12.73
C PHE A 219 -4.74 11.94 13.24
N LEU A 220 -5.68 11.42 14.03
CA LEU A 220 -6.81 12.22 14.55
C LEU A 220 -6.37 13.35 15.46
N ILE A 221 -5.39 13.09 16.33
CA ILE A 221 -4.82 14.13 17.20
C ILE A 221 -4.10 15.18 16.35
N ALA A 222 -3.30 14.75 15.39
CA ALA A 222 -2.60 15.64 14.47
C ALA A 222 -3.57 16.48 13.64
N ALA A 223 -4.64 15.89 13.13
CA ALA A 223 -5.68 16.61 12.40
C ALA A 223 -6.31 17.70 13.28
N ALA A 224 -6.68 17.37 14.52
CA ALA A 224 -7.21 18.35 15.46
C ALA A 224 -6.21 19.50 15.72
N VAL A 225 -4.95 19.16 15.93
CA VAL A 225 -3.88 20.17 16.15
C VAL A 225 -3.67 21.04 14.92
N ALA A 226 -3.62 20.43 13.71
CA ALA A 226 -3.46 21.17 12.46
C ALA A 226 -4.55 22.24 12.26
N TYR A 227 -5.82 21.88 12.47
CA TYR A 227 -6.94 22.81 12.38
C TYR A 227 -6.94 23.86 13.50
N LEU A 228 -6.59 23.48 14.73
CA LEU A 228 -6.56 24.42 15.87
C LEU A 228 -5.44 25.43 15.77
N LEU A 229 -4.29 25.05 15.21
CA LEU A 229 -3.14 25.94 15.06
C LEU A 229 -3.13 26.70 13.71
N GLY A 230 -4.09 26.42 12.82
CA GLY A 230 -4.13 27.03 11.48
C GLY A 230 -3.09 26.45 10.51
N GLU A 231 -2.51 25.27 10.83
CA GLU A 231 -1.66 24.52 9.90
C GLU A 231 -2.48 23.80 8.80
N ALA A 232 -3.81 23.74 8.96
CA ALA A 232 -4.75 23.22 7.97
C ALA A 232 -5.99 24.12 7.90
N THR A 233 -6.47 24.38 6.67
CA THR A 233 -7.71 25.10 6.39
C THR A 233 -8.68 24.19 5.66
N PHE A 234 -9.92 24.10 6.16
CA PHE A 234 -10.93 23.24 5.57
C PHE A 234 -11.20 23.59 4.10
N GLY A 235 -11.11 22.61 3.21
CA GLY A 235 -11.33 22.80 1.77
C GLY A 235 -10.16 23.40 1.01
N GLU A 236 -8.99 23.52 1.62
CA GLU A 236 -7.77 24.05 0.98
C GLU A 236 -6.64 23.04 1.05
N THR A 237 -5.78 23.03 0.03
CA THR A 237 -4.49 22.33 0.03
C THR A 237 -3.38 23.37 -0.08
N ALA A 238 -2.13 22.97 0.14
CA ALA A 238 -0.97 23.83 -0.12
C ALA A 238 -0.92 24.40 -1.57
N ARG A 239 -1.69 23.80 -2.49
CA ARG A 239 -1.75 24.20 -3.91
C ARG A 239 -3.03 24.97 -4.26
N GLY A 240 -3.83 25.36 -3.29
CA GLY A 240 -5.06 26.11 -3.46
C GLY A 240 -6.33 25.37 -3.02
N PRO A 241 -7.49 25.96 -3.29
CA PRO A 241 -8.77 25.40 -2.91
C PRO A 241 -9.04 24.04 -3.59
N ILE A 242 -9.67 23.14 -2.84
CA ILE A 242 -9.99 21.77 -3.31
C ILE A 242 -11.07 21.82 -4.38
N TYR A 243 -12.04 22.73 -4.21
CA TYR A 243 -13.10 22.98 -5.18
C TYR A 243 -13.13 24.45 -5.49
N ALA A 244 -13.17 24.79 -6.79
CA ALA A 244 -13.26 26.19 -7.26
C ALA A 244 -14.57 26.86 -6.81
N GLU A 245 -15.61 26.08 -6.56
CA GLU A 245 -16.92 26.52 -6.09
C GLU A 245 -17.17 26.05 -4.64
N ASN A 246 -18.22 26.58 -4.01
CA ASN A 246 -18.56 26.28 -2.62
C ASN A 246 -18.71 24.77 -2.35
N ILE A 247 -18.08 24.30 -1.28
CA ILE A 247 -18.19 22.91 -0.81
C ILE A 247 -19.65 22.65 -0.43
N SER A 248 -20.28 21.70 -1.12
CA SER A 248 -21.63 21.24 -0.80
C SER A 248 -21.61 20.06 0.17
N PHE A 249 -22.70 19.83 0.91
CA PHE A 249 -22.85 18.59 1.70
C PHE A 249 -23.27 17.39 0.86
N GLY A 250 -23.07 17.47 -0.47
CA GLY A 250 -23.48 16.47 -1.44
C GLY A 250 -22.43 15.40 -1.70
N LEU A 251 -22.79 14.54 -2.63
CA LEU A 251 -21.87 13.60 -3.26
C LEU A 251 -21.25 14.25 -4.49
N THR A 252 -19.98 13.97 -4.72
CA THR A 252 -19.28 14.31 -5.98
C THR A 252 -18.72 13.04 -6.56
N PHE A 253 -18.71 12.95 -7.89
CA PHE A 253 -18.06 11.84 -8.57
C PHE A 253 -16.72 12.34 -9.11
N PRO A 254 -15.62 11.66 -8.76
CA PRO A 254 -14.30 12.04 -9.24
C PRO A 254 -14.19 12.02 -10.76
N GLU A 255 -13.29 12.83 -11.30
CA GLU A 255 -13.05 13.06 -12.73
C GLU A 255 -12.34 11.88 -13.43
N VAL A 256 -12.99 10.71 -13.42
CA VAL A 256 -12.46 9.47 -14.03
C VAL A 256 -12.26 9.61 -15.54
N GLY A 257 -13.12 10.37 -16.23
CA GLY A 257 -13.01 10.60 -17.68
C GLY A 257 -11.74 11.39 -18.04
N MET A 258 -11.49 12.51 -17.34
CA MET A 258 -10.29 13.32 -17.52
C MET A 258 -9.02 12.51 -17.17
N LEU A 259 -9.09 11.74 -16.09
CA LEU A 259 -7.98 10.87 -15.68
C LEU A 259 -7.65 9.84 -16.80
N PHE A 260 -8.66 9.21 -17.40
CA PHE A 260 -8.46 8.30 -18.52
C PHE A 260 -7.79 8.98 -19.72
N GLU A 261 -8.26 10.17 -20.09
CA GLU A 261 -7.71 10.93 -21.23
C GLU A 261 -6.24 11.29 -21.03
N ARG A 262 -5.84 11.60 -19.79
CA ARG A 262 -4.49 12.06 -19.47
C ARG A 262 -3.51 10.97 -19.06
N THR A 263 -3.98 9.76 -18.70
CA THR A 263 -3.09 8.76 -18.09
C THR A 263 -3.18 7.38 -18.73
N SER A 264 -4.31 7.05 -19.36
CA SER A 264 -4.48 5.74 -19.97
C SER A 264 -3.59 5.55 -21.20
N PRO A 265 -2.83 4.45 -21.32
CA PRO A 265 -2.04 4.18 -22.52
C PRO A 265 -2.91 4.05 -23.80
N PHE A 266 -4.21 3.79 -23.65
CA PHE A 266 -5.17 3.78 -24.77
C PHE A 266 -5.52 5.19 -25.27
N SER A 267 -5.30 6.21 -24.45
CA SER A 267 -5.52 7.61 -24.80
C SER A 267 -4.21 8.33 -25.16
N ILE A 268 -3.17 8.20 -24.32
CA ILE A 268 -1.91 8.92 -24.49
C ILE A 268 -0.86 8.18 -25.33
N GLY A 269 -1.15 6.95 -25.76
CA GLY A 269 -0.23 6.08 -26.48
C GLY A 269 0.60 5.18 -25.56
N PHE A 270 1.00 4.02 -26.10
CA PHE A 270 1.79 3.04 -25.37
C PHE A 270 3.26 3.47 -25.21
N PRO A 271 3.93 3.02 -24.14
CA PRO A 271 5.33 3.34 -23.89
C PRO A 271 6.25 2.85 -25.01
N PRO A 272 7.27 3.61 -25.42
CA PRO A 272 8.34 3.11 -26.29
C PRO A 272 9.22 2.08 -25.56
N LEU A 273 9.87 1.19 -26.33
CA LEU A 273 10.65 0.08 -25.80
C LEU A 273 11.71 0.50 -24.75
N LYS A 274 12.31 1.67 -24.90
CA LYS A 274 13.29 2.20 -23.94
C LYS A 274 12.73 2.38 -22.53
N MET A 275 11.41 2.69 -22.41
CA MET A 275 10.75 2.86 -21.10
C MET A 275 10.57 1.52 -20.38
N TYR A 276 10.24 0.45 -21.09
CA TYR A 276 10.21 -0.90 -20.51
C TYR A 276 11.58 -1.31 -19.98
N LEU A 277 12.64 -1.11 -20.76
CA LEU A 277 14.00 -1.39 -20.28
C LEU A 277 14.39 -0.58 -19.04
N GLY A 278 13.94 0.68 -18.94
CA GLY A 278 14.15 1.52 -17.77
C GLY A 278 13.31 1.10 -16.55
N ALA A 279 12.12 0.61 -16.79
CA ALA A 279 11.13 0.22 -15.76
C ALA A 279 11.45 -1.14 -15.11
N PHE A 280 12.03 -2.07 -15.86
CA PHE A 280 12.22 -3.47 -15.46
C PHE A 280 12.87 -3.68 -14.07
N PRO A 281 13.96 -2.98 -13.66
CA PRO A 281 14.51 -3.13 -12.31
C PRO A 281 13.52 -2.78 -11.21
N LEU A 282 12.74 -1.70 -11.41
CA LEU A 282 11.72 -1.26 -10.46
C LEU A 282 10.60 -2.31 -10.33
N VAL A 283 10.24 -2.96 -11.44
CA VAL A 283 9.27 -4.06 -11.46
C VAL A 283 9.77 -5.26 -10.64
N ILE A 284 11.02 -5.66 -10.82
CA ILE A 284 11.62 -6.78 -10.05
C ILE A 284 11.68 -6.44 -8.56
N ILE A 285 12.12 -5.23 -8.20
CA ILE A 285 12.14 -4.77 -6.82
C ILE A 285 10.72 -4.79 -6.23
N GLY A 286 9.74 -4.21 -6.93
CA GLY A 286 8.34 -4.20 -6.53
C GLY A 286 7.78 -5.61 -6.34
N TYR A 287 8.16 -6.57 -7.21
CA TYR A 287 7.75 -7.96 -7.08
C TYR A 287 8.33 -8.65 -5.84
N ILE A 288 9.60 -8.42 -5.53
CA ILE A 288 10.23 -8.99 -4.33
C ILE A 288 9.53 -8.48 -3.06
N LEU A 289 9.20 -7.19 -3.03
CA LEU A 289 8.44 -6.59 -1.93
C LEU A 289 7.03 -7.17 -1.83
N LEU A 290 6.31 -7.28 -2.95
CA LEU A 290 4.99 -7.91 -3.01
C LEU A 290 5.01 -9.36 -2.48
N PHE A 291 6.02 -10.14 -2.87
CA PHE A 291 6.11 -11.53 -2.42
C PHE A 291 6.36 -11.64 -0.91
N GLY A 292 7.12 -10.71 -0.34
CA GLY A 292 7.26 -10.57 1.12
C GLY A 292 5.90 -10.38 1.82
N ASP A 293 5.04 -9.56 1.25
CA ASP A 293 3.67 -9.33 1.73
C ASP A 293 2.81 -10.60 1.64
N ILE A 294 2.93 -11.37 0.55
CA ILE A 294 2.21 -12.66 0.39
C ILE A 294 2.62 -13.65 1.49
N ILE A 295 3.92 -13.79 1.74
CA ILE A 295 4.42 -14.70 2.80
C ILE A 295 3.94 -14.25 4.17
N THR A 296 4.02 -12.96 4.47
CA THR A 296 3.59 -12.40 5.75
C THR A 296 2.09 -12.60 5.97
N GLY A 297 1.28 -12.28 4.98
CA GLY A 297 -0.17 -12.45 5.07
C GLY A 297 -0.59 -13.91 5.25
N LYS A 298 0.06 -14.85 4.52
CA LYS A 298 -0.15 -16.29 4.71
C LYS A 298 0.21 -16.77 6.11
N ALA A 299 1.33 -16.30 6.66
CA ALA A 299 1.77 -16.70 8.00
C ALA A 299 0.74 -16.29 9.07
N ILE A 300 0.20 -15.07 8.98
CA ILE A 300 -0.84 -14.57 9.89
C ILE A 300 -2.11 -15.41 9.79
N LEU A 301 -2.58 -15.70 8.56
CA LEU A 301 -3.81 -16.48 8.37
C LEU A 301 -3.65 -17.94 8.75
N ASN A 302 -2.52 -18.57 8.42
CA ASN A 302 -2.24 -19.96 8.83
C ASN A 302 -2.21 -20.12 10.36
N ASP A 303 -1.75 -19.09 11.09
CA ASP A 303 -1.80 -19.13 12.55
C ASP A 303 -3.24 -18.95 13.07
N ALA A 304 -3.98 -18.01 12.52
CA ALA A 304 -5.37 -17.76 12.90
C ALA A 304 -6.32 -18.91 12.54
N GLU A 305 -6.08 -19.61 11.42
CA GLU A 305 -6.89 -20.73 10.92
C GLU A 305 -6.89 -21.94 11.86
N LYS A 306 -5.85 -22.11 12.68
CA LYS A 306 -5.79 -23.16 13.71
C LYS A 306 -6.98 -23.11 14.68
N GLU A 307 -7.48 -21.90 14.94
CA GLU A 307 -8.63 -21.65 15.81
C GLU A 307 -9.97 -21.63 15.03
N ARG A 308 -9.93 -21.80 13.69
CA ARG A 308 -11.09 -21.71 12.78
C ARG A 308 -11.21 -22.89 11.81
N PRO A 309 -11.21 -24.14 12.32
CA PRO A 309 -11.37 -25.33 11.48
C PRO A 309 -12.73 -25.38 10.76
N ASP A 310 -13.69 -24.55 11.17
CA ASP A 310 -15.00 -24.38 10.56
C ASP A 310 -14.99 -23.61 9.23
N GLU A 311 -13.95 -22.82 8.97
CA GLU A 311 -13.79 -22.04 7.73
C GLU A 311 -12.35 -22.16 7.20
N PRO A 312 -12.00 -23.26 6.50
CA PRO A 312 -10.69 -23.40 5.87
C PRO A 312 -10.50 -22.35 4.76
N LEU A 313 -9.34 -21.73 4.72
CA LEU A 313 -9.03 -20.64 3.79
C LEU A 313 -8.25 -21.16 2.58
N ASP A 314 -8.61 -20.65 1.40
CA ASP A 314 -7.83 -20.88 0.19
C ASP A 314 -6.68 -19.85 0.09
N LEU A 315 -5.48 -20.32 0.47
CA LEU A 315 -4.23 -19.52 0.48
C LEU A 315 -3.31 -19.88 -0.70
N ASP A 316 -3.89 -20.29 -1.84
CA ASP A 316 -3.13 -20.59 -3.04
C ASP A 316 -2.40 -19.34 -3.58
N VAL A 317 -1.07 -19.45 -3.63
CA VAL A 317 -0.19 -18.36 -4.08
C VAL A 317 -0.43 -18.01 -5.54
N ASN A 318 -0.74 -19.00 -6.39
CA ASN A 318 -1.00 -18.77 -7.81
C ASN A 318 -2.30 -17.97 -8.02
N LYS A 319 -3.34 -18.33 -7.28
CA LYS A 319 -4.60 -17.58 -7.26
C LYS A 319 -4.41 -16.14 -6.79
N ILE A 320 -3.59 -15.93 -5.76
CA ILE A 320 -3.24 -14.59 -5.26
C ILE A 320 -2.56 -13.79 -6.38
N HIS A 321 -1.56 -14.36 -7.07
CA HIS A 321 -0.87 -13.71 -8.18
C HIS A 321 -1.83 -13.35 -9.32
N LEU A 322 -2.67 -14.27 -9.76
CA LEU A 322 -3.65 -14.02 -10.82
C LEU A 322 -4.65 -12.92 -10.44
N SER A 323 -5.10 -12.88 -9.18
CA SER A 323 -5.94 -11.77 -8.69
C SER A 323 -5.22 -10.42 -8.80
N ILE A 324 -3.95 -10.35 -8.43
CA ILE A 324 -3.14 -9.13 -8.52
C ILE A 324 -2.95 -8.74 -9.98
N ALA A 325 -2.62 -9.70 -10.86
CA ALA A 325 -2.44 -9.45 -12.28
C ALA A 325 -3.68 -8.83 -12.94
N ILE A 326 -4.86 -9.42 -12.67
CA ILE A 326 -6.12 -8.91 -13.24
C ILE A 326 -6.44 -7.51 -12.70
N ARG A 327 -6.24 -7.26 -11.41
CA ARG A 327 -6.48 -5.93 -10.82
C ARG A 327 -5.54 -4.87 -11.39
N ASN A 328 -4.25 -5.19 -11.53
CA ASN A 328 -3.29 -4.29 -12.18
C ASN A 328 -3.64 -4.04 -13.65
N PHE A 329 -4.08 -5.07 -14.38
CA PHE A 329 -4.52 -4.93 -15.77
C PHE A 329 -5.75 -4.01 -15.89
N LEU A 330 -6.74 -4.18 -15.02
CA LEU A 330 -7.92 -3.30 -15.01
C LEU A 330 -7.53 -1.86 -14.65
N GLY A 331 -6.63 -1.67 -13.70
CA GLY A 331 -6.07 -0.37 -13.38
C GLY A 331 -5.34 0.26 -14.56
N LEU A 332 -4.54 -0.51 -15.27
CA LEU A 332 -3.81 -0.07 -16.48
C LEU A 332 -4.74 0.50 -17.56
N ILE A 333 -5.94 -0.05 -17.71
CA ILE A 333 -6.89 0.43 -18.72
C ILE A 333 -7.32 1.86 -18.46
N VAL A 334 -7.58 2.22 -17.20
CA VAL A 334 -8.12 3.54 -16.83
C VAL A 334 -7.01 4.49 -16.39
N ASN A 335 -6.19 4.06 -15.46
CA ASN A 335 -5.09 4.83 -14.89
C ASN A 335 -4.00 3.87 -14.40
N PRO A 336 -2.90 3.72 -15.13
CA PRO A 336 -1.76 2.99 -14.64
C PRO A 336 -1.21 3.67 -13.39
N ASN A 337 -1.16 2.96 -12.29
CA ASN A 337 -0.61 3.48 -11.04
C ASN A 337 0.07 2.36 -10.24
N PHE A 338 1.33 2.12 -10.57
CA PHE A 338 2.14 1.15 -9.85
C PHE A 338 2.73 1.81 -8.58
N PRO A 339 2.74 1.20 -7.42
CA PRO A 339 2.35 -0.18 -7.08
C PRO A 339 1.05 -0.26 -6.23
N THR A 340 -0.06 0.24 -6.70
CA THR A 340 -1.30 0.35 -5.92
C THR A 340 -2.04 -0.98 -5.70
N GLN A 341 -1.81 -1.99 -6.55
CA GLN A 341 -2.53 -3.26 -6.49
C GLN A 341 -1.74 -4.35 -5.78
N GLY A 342 -1.36 -4.10 -4.54
CA GLY A 342 -0.73 -5.09 -3.67
C GLY A 342 -1.73 -6.06 -3.02
N VAL A 343 -1.22 -6.89 -2.12
CA VAL A 343 -1.96 -8.00 -1.51
C VAL A 343 -2.21 -7.80 -0.03
N LEU A 344 -1.40 -6.99 0.65
CA LEU A 344 -1.40 -6.92 2.09
C LEU A 344 -1.34 -5.47 2.61
N TRP A 345 -2.32 -5.13 3.41
CA TRP A 345 -2.24 -4.05 4.38
C TRP A 345 -2.12 -4.68 5.77
N THR A 346 -0.90 -4.84 6.23
CA THR A 346 -0.58 -5.62 7.43
C THR A 346 -1.40 -5.23 8.66
N GLY A 347 -1.57 -3.92 8.92
CA GLY A 347 -2.33 -3.44 10.08
C GLY A 347 -3.79 -3.90 10.06
N VAL A 348 -4.47 -3.75 8.93
CA VAL A 348 -5.86 -4.21 8.74
C VAL A 348 -5.94 -5.72 8.75
N HIS A 349 -5.00 -6.39 8.11
CA HIS A 349 -4.96 -7.84 8.00
C HIS A 349 -4.88 -8.52 9.38
N VAL A 350 -3.98 -8.04 10.23
CA VAL A 350 -3.86 -8.52 11.62
C VAL A 350 -5.17 -8.30 12.40
N VAL A 351 -5.76 -7.12 12.32
CA VAL A 351 -7.00 -6.81 13.05
C VAL A 351 -8.16 -7.69 12.62
N VAL A 352 -8.33 -7.90 11.31
CA VAL A 352 -9.40 -8.76 10.79
C VAL A 352 -9.14 -10.22 11.14
N ALA A 353 -7.91 -10.72 10.98
CA ALA A 353 -7.52 -12.09 11.31
C ALA A 353 -7.69 -12.39 12.80
N GLU A 354 -7.24 -11.48 13.68
CA GLU A 354 -7.39 -11.62 15.14
C GLU A 354 -8.84 -11.62 15.60
N ARG A 355 -9.71 -10.91 14.90
CA ARG A 355 -11.13 -10.93 15.21
C ARG A 355 -11.82 -12.19 14.67
N TRP A 356 -11.43 -12.64 13.48
CA TRP A 356 -11.92 -13.87 12.87
C TRP A 356 -11.53 -15.10 13.69
N ARG A 357 -10.29 -15.17 14.21
CA ARG A 357 -9.82 -16.29 15.05
C ARG A 357 -10.61 -16.49 16.35
N LYS A 358 -11.30 -15.44 16.85
CA LYS A 358 -12.14 -15.51 18.08
C LYS A 358 -13.41 -16.35 17.90
N GLY A 359 -13.67 -16.85 16.69
CA GLY A 359 -14.75 -17.77 16.40
C GLY A 359 -15.92 -17.18 15.62
N ALA A 360 -16.78 -18.06 15.12
CA ALA A 360 -17.90 -17.71 14.24
C ALA A 360 -18.96 -16.78 14.88
N LYS A 361 -18.99 -16.68 16.21
CA LYS A 361 -19.88 -15.71 16.90
C LYS A 361 -19.41 -14.28 16.70
N GLU A 362 -18.10 -14.04 16.75
CA GLU A 362 -17.49 -12.74 16.55
C GLU A 362 -17.46 -12.36 15.07
N MET A 363 -17.01 -13.26 14.21
CA MET A 363 -16.93 -13.09 12.76
C MET A 363 -17.25 -14.42 12.05
N PRO A 364 -18.47 -14.59 11.52
CA PRO A 364 -18.90 -15.85 10.89
C PRO A 364 -18.00 -16.26 9.72
N SER A 365 -17.58 -15.27 8.93
CA SER A 365 -16.62 -15.45 7.84
C SER A 365 -15.61 -14.30 7.80
N ILE A 366 -14.35 -14.61 7.47
CA ILE A 366 -13.33 -13.57 7.25
C ILE A 366 -13.75 -12.61 6.13
N PHE A 367 -14.50 -13.10 5.14
CA PHE A 367 -14.99 -12.28 4.03
C PHE A 367 -16.08 -11.30 4.45
N ASP A 368 -16.83 -11.55 5.52
CA ASP A 368 -17.77 -10.58 6.10
C ASP A 368 -16.97 -9.38 6.66
N GLY A 369 -15.86 -9.64 7.34
CA GLY A 369 -14.97 -8.61 7.86
C GLY A 369 -14.32 -7.81 6.74
N LEU A 370 -13.66 -8.49 5.81
CA LEU A 370 -12.98 -7.86 4.68
C LEU A 370 -13.96 -7.08 3.78
N GLY A 371 -15.13 -7.66 3.48
CA GLY A 371 -16.15 -6.98 2.66
C GLY A 371 -16.71 -5.74 3.31
N SER A 372 -16.98 -5.78 4.60
CA SER A 372 -17.46 -4.60 5.35
C SER A 372 -16.39 -3.51 5.40
N TYR A 373 -15.12 -3.87 5.58
CA TYR A 373 -14.01 -2.94 5.66
C TYR A 373 -13.75 -2.27 4.31
N TYR A 374 -13.62 -3.04 3.23
CA TYR A 374 -13.14 -2.53 1.93
C TYR A 374 -14.26 -2.06 1.02
N LEU A 375 -15.24 -2.90 0.75
CA LEU A 375 -16.24 -2.60 -0.27
C LEU A 375 -17.24 -1.55 0.18
N MET A 376 -17.66 -1.60 1.44
CA MET A 376 -18.74 -0.75 1.93
C MET A 376 -18.23 0.57 2.51
N ALA A 377 -16.99 0.60 3.05
CA ALA A 377 -16.44 1.78 3.69
C ALA A 377 -15.59 2.64 2.74
N ILE A 378 -14.59 2.04 2.07
CA ILE A 378 -13.57 2.80 1.33
C ILE A 378 -14.12 3.65 0.19
N PRO A 379 -14.98 3.17 -0.73
CA PRO A 379 -15.46 3.99 -1.84
C PRO A 379 -16.22 5.24 -1.42
N LEU A 380 -16.90 5.21 -0.28
CA LEU A 380 -17.65 6.36 0.25
C LEU A 380 -16.73 7.54 0.57
N LEU A 381 -15.48 7.28 0.94
CA LEU A 381 -14.52 8.31 1.32
C LEU A 381 -14.15 9.23 0.14
N TYR A 382 -14.24 8.72 -1.08
CA TYR A 382 -13.85 9.44 -2.29
C TYR A 382 -15.00 10.12 -3.04
N VAL A 383 -16.23 9.94 -2.57
CA VAL A 383 -17.42 10.53 -3.20
C VAL A 383 -18.17 11.49 -2.30
N TRP A 384 -17.85 11.56 -1.01
CA TRP A 384 -18.50 12.47 -0.06
C TRP A 384 -17.70 13.76 0.09
N GLN A 385 -18.21 14.83 -0.51
CA GLN A 385 -17.51 16.10 -0.64
C GLN A 385 -16.99 16.70 0.69
N PRO A 386 -17.77 16.73 1.79
CA PRO A 386 -17.27 17.25 3.06
C PRO A 386 -16.08 16.47 3.62
N PHE A 387 -16.04 15.14 3.38
CA PHE A 387 -14.91 14.33 3.82
C PHE A 387 -13.67 14.62 2.97
N ILE A 388 -13.83 14.78 1.66
CA ILE A 388 -12.74 15.14 0.74
C ILE A 388 -12.16 16.51 1.14
N ALA A 389 -13.03 17.48 1.45
CA ALA A 389 -12.62 18.82 1.88
C ALA A 389 -11.90 18.83 3.25
N PHE A 390 -12.31 17.94 4.15
CA PHE A 390 -11.64 17.74 5.45
C PHE A 390 -10.27 17.09 5.28
N MET A 391 -10.16 16.09 4.41
CA MET A 391 -8.93 15.31 4.25
C MET A 391 -7.88 15.96 3.36
N GLY A 392 -8.29 16.79 2.41
CA GLY A 392 -7.37 17.41 1.46
C GLY A 392 -6.18 18.13 2.12
N PRO A 393 -6.39 19.04 3.08
CA PRO A 393 -5.29 19.69 3.78
C PRO A 393 -4.44 18.78 4.66
N LEU A 394 -4.92 17.57 4.97
CA LEU A 394 -4.23 16.58 5.83
C LEU A 394 -3.51 15.47 5.04
N MET A 395 -3.56 15.51 3.72
CA MET A 395 -3.00 14.45 2.88
C MET A 395 -1.48 14.27 3.03
N GLY A 396 -0.75 15.36 3.32
CA GLY A 396 0.69 15.34 3.61
C GLY A 396 1.00 14.54 4.89
N ILE A 397 0.23 14.77 5.97
CA ILE A 397 0.34 13.99 7.21
C ILE A 397 0.05 12.51 6.95
N ALA A 398 -1.03 12.21 6.21
CA ALA A 398 -1.41 10.84 5.87
C ALA A 398 -0.30 10.10 5.10
N LEU A 399 0.31 10.75 4.11
CA LEU A 399 1.41 10.19 3.34
C LEU A 399 2.66 9.96 4.20
N ASN A 400 3.10 10.96 4.94
CA ASN A 400 4.31 10.86 5.76
C ASN A 400 4.18 9.80 6.87
N LEU A 401 3.03 9.72 7.54
CA LEU A 401 2.76 8.64 8.50
C LEU A 401 2.85 7.26 7.84
N THR A 402 2.23 7.11 6.66
CA THR A 402 2.26 5.86 5.91
C THR A 402 3.69 5.47 5.53
N LEU A 403 4.49 6.40 5.01
CA LEU A 403 5.88 6.17 4.62
C LEU A 403 6.77 5.81 5.81
N VAL A 404 6.72 6.60 6.89
CA VAL A 404 7.58 6.37 8.07
C VAL A 404 7.25 5.07 8.78
N LEU A 405 5.96 4.77 9.01
CA LEU A 405 5.58 3.52 9.67
C LEU A 405 5.91 2.29 8.82
N THR A 406 5.72 2.38 7.50
CA THR A 406 6.13 1.33 6.56
C THR A 406 7.64 1.16 6.57
N ALA A 407 8.41 2.26 6.60
CA ALA A 407 9.86 2.21 6.66
C ALA A 407 10.37 1.50 7.92
N VAL A 408 9.81 1.83 9.09
CA VAL A 408 10.19 1.15 10.35
C VAL A 408 9.83 -0.35 10.28
N ALA A 409 8.66 -0.71 9.75
CA ALA A 409 8.26 -2.10 9.58
C ALA A 409 9.20 -2.85 8.62
N CYS A 410 9.53 -2.24 7.48
CA CYS A 410 10.47 -2.80 6.51
C CYS A 410 11.87 -2.97 7.09
N ALA A 411 12.39 -1.99 7.83
CA ALA A 411 13.68 -2.09 8.49
C ALA A 411 13.70 -3.26 9.50
N TYR A 412 12.63 -3.41 10.29
CA TYR A 412 12.50 -4.51 11.23
C TYR A 412 12.52 -5.88 10.54
N VAL A 413 11.75 -6.04 9.46
CA VAL A 413 11.71 -7.29 8.69
C VAL A 413 13.05 -7.56 7.99
N ALA A 414 13.62 -6.54 7.34
CA ALA A 414 14.87 -6.68 6.60
C ALA A 414 16.01 -7.14 7.49
N LEU A 415 16.15 -6.54 8.66
CA LEU A 415 17.22 -6.88 9.62
C LEU A 415 17.05 -8.25 10.28
N ALA A 416 15.88 -8.86 10.19
CA ALA A 416 15.63 -10.23 10.67
C ALA A 416 15.99 -11.33 9.65
N ILE A 417 16.23 -10.98 8.38
CA ILE A 417 16.53 -11.95 7.31
C ILE A 417 17.98 -12.45 7.33
N PRO A 418 19.01 -11.57 7.48
CA PRO A 418 20.43 -11.99 7.47
C PRO A 418 20.75 -12.90 8.65
N LYS A 419 21.63 -13.90 8.41
CA LYS A 419 22.08 -14.87 9.40
C LYS A 419 23.49 -14.59 9.93
N THR A 420 24.29 -13.84 9.16
CA THR A 420 25.68 -13.50 9.50
C THR A 420 25.89 -12.00 9.48
N SER A 421 26.94 -11.53 10.16
CA SER A 421 27.33 -10.12 10.15
C SER A 421 27.71 -9.64 8.74
N LEU A 422 28.31 -10.53 7.93
CA LEU A 422 28.68 -10.23 6.54
C LEU A 422 27.41 -10.01 5.69
N GLU A 423 26.38 -10.87 5.83
CA GLU A 423 25.09 -10.67 5.17
C GLU A 423 24.44 -9.35 5.57
N THR A 424 24.47 -9.01 6.88
CA THR A 424 23.91 -7.75 7.39
C THR A 424 24.63 -6.53 6.83
N ALA A 425 25.96 -6.52 6.82
CA ALA A 425 26.76 -5.43 6.29
C ALA A 425 26.55 -5.26 4.77
N SER A 426 26.49 -6.38 4.04
CA SER A 426 26.23 -6.36 2.61
C SER A 426 24.80 -5.93 2.27
N ALA A 427 23.80 -6.35 3.06
CA ALA A 427 22.43 -5.88 2.93
C ALA A 427 22.31 -4.37 3.16
N LEU A 428 23.04 -3.82 4.14
CA LEU A 428 23.09 -2.38 4.36
C LEU A 428 23.70 -1.65 3.15
N LEU A 429 24.80 -2.14 2.60
CA LEU A 429 25.42 -1.56 1.39
C LEU A 429 24.45 -1.59 0.21
N ILE A 430 23.78 -2.73 -0.04
CA ILE A 430 22.78 -2.88 -1.10
C ILE A 430 21.62 -1.88 -0.86
N SER A 431 21.20 -1.71 0.39
CA SER A 431 20.08 -0.80 0.72
C SER A 431 20.41 0.65 0.37
N LEU A 432 21.62 1.10 0.65
CA LEU A 432 22.07 2.44 0.30
C LEU A 432 22.16 2.61 -1.22
N LEU A 433 22.72 1.62 -1.91
CA LEU A 433 22.80 1.64 -3.38
C LEU A 433 21.40 1.75 -4.00
N ILE A 434 20.42 0.96 -3.54
CA ILE A 434 19.05 1.00 -4.06
C ILE A 434 18.34 2.31 -3.71
N ALA A 435 18.47 2.77 -2.46
CA ALA A 435 17.77 3.98 -2.00
C ALA A 435 18.23 5.27 -2.70
N PHE A 436 19.49 5.33 -3.09
CA PHE A 436 20.10 6.54 -3.67
C PHE A 436 20.47 6.39 -5.16
N SER A 437 20.11 5.28 -5.80
CA SER A 437 20.50 5.04 -7.21
C SER A 437 19.83 5.98 -8.23
N GLY A 438 18.59 6.40 -7.95
CA GLY A 438 17.83 7.22 -8.88
C GLY A 438 17.76 6.59 -10.29
N GLU A 439 18.29 7.30 -11.29
CA GLU A 439 18.36 6.82 -12.69
C GLU A 439 19.32 5.63 -12.89
N TYR A 440 20.26 5.42 -11.97
CA TYR A 440 21.24 4.32 -12.03
C TYR A 440 20.74 3.04 -11.36
N ILE A 441 19.42 2.87 -11.24
CA ILE A 441 18.79 1.72 -10.56
C ILE A 441 19.22 0.38 -11.12
N TRP A 442 19.52 0.29 -12.44
CA TRP A 442 20.08 -0.89 -13.07
C TRP A 442 21.44 -1.27 -12.50
N ALA A 443 22.35 -0.29 -12.39
CA ALA A 443 23.68 -0.51 -11.85
C ALA A 443 23.60 -0.95 -10.38
N ALA A 444 22.79 -0.27 -9.57
CA ALA A 444 22.58 -0.63 -8.18
C ALA A 444 22.03 -2.05 -8.01
N PHE A 445 21.07 -2.45 -8.85
CA PHE A 445 20.48 -3.79 -8.83
C PHE A 445 21.47 -4.87 -9.21
N LEU A 446 22.27 -4.68 -10.29
CA LEU A 446 23.28 -5.62 -10.72
C LEU A 446 24.43 -5.75 -9.70
N VAL A 447 24.89 -4.65 -9.11
CA VAL A 447 25.87 -4.67 -8.01
C VAL A 447 25.31 -5.40 -6.80
N GLY A 448 24.01 -5.19 -6.48
CA GLY A 448 23.32 -5.91 -5.40
C GLY A 448 23.29 -7.43 -5.63
N ILE A 449 23.01 -7.88 -6.85
CA ILE A 449 23.05 -9.31 -7.22
C ILE A 449 24.48 -9.85 -7.07
N LEU A 450 25.49 -9.16 -7.59
CA LEU A 450 26.89 -9.57 -7.52
C LEU A 450 27.34 -9.71 -6.06
N LEU A 451 27.11 -8.68 -5.23
CA LEU A 451 27.48 -8.69 -3.81
C LEU A 451 26.80 -9.85 -3.07
N SER A 452 25.51 -10.04 -3.27
CA SER A 452 24.77 -11.12 -2.60
C SER A 452 25.27 -12.50 -3.00
N THR A 453 25.60 -12.69 -4.28
CA THR A 453 26.15 -13.95 -4.79
C THR A 453 27.54 -14.24 -4.22
N LEU A 454 28.40 -13.23 -4.11
CA LEU A 454 29.69 -13.34 -3.47
C LEU A 454 29.58 -13.71 -1.99
N VAL A 455 28.68 -13.07 -1.25
CA VAL A 455 28.43 -13.37 0.17
C VAL A 455 27.95 -14.81 0.35
N ASP A 456 27.01 -15.26 -0.47
CA ASP A 456 26.52 -16.65 -0.43
C ASP A 456 27.64 -17.67 -0.74
N TRP A 457 28.55 -17.33 -1.64
CA TRP A 457 29.70 -18.17 -1.95
C TRP A 457 30.68 -18.25 -0.79
N PHE A 458 30.96 -17.13 -0.10
CA PHE A 458 31.81 -17.11 1.10
C PHE A 458 31.20 -17.88 2.26
N ASN A 459 29.88 -17.78 2.48
CA ASN A 459 29.20 -18.47 3.56
C ASN A 459 29.08 -19.99 3.37
N LYS A 460 29.29 -20.50 2.15
CA LYS A 460 29.28 -21.95 1.83
C LYS A 460 30.66 -22.62 1.97
N LYS A 461 31.73 -21.84 2.12
CA LYS A 461 33.06 -22.30 2.40
C LYS A 461 33.35 -22.30 3.91
#